data_710ae9fbf586fc018cac04fb825e6e38
#
_entry.id   710ae9fbf586fc018cac04fb825e6e38
#
_cell.length_a   1.000
_cell.length_b   1.000
_cell.length_c   1.000
_cell.angle_alpha   90.00
_cell.angle_beta   90.00
_cell.angle_gamma   90.00
#
_symmetry.space_group_name_H-M   'P 1'
#
loop_
_entity.id
_entity.type
_entity.pdbx_description
1 polymer ?
#
loop_
_entity_poly.entity_id
_entity_poly.type
_entity_poly.pdbx_seq_one_letter_code
_entity_poly.pdbx_strand_id
1 'polypeptide(L)'
;MRYHYWKHRMTIHAHSRYLIVTDAVVLVLVESLLFGVSRVRVLLSPLAFWLISAVVLVGFALDVAAWYWKGIRAVEVDNDVLTVYRGPSLSAQAFPRSSIVRLKVTRFPGARRVRLRASSGRRERITEQAFPRDEFTRFLSIVELWER
;
A
#
# COMPACT_ATOMS: atom_id res chain seq x y z
N MET A 1 -14.80 27.87 -29.67
CA MET A 1 -15.02 26.52 -29.14
C MET A 1 -14.71 26.52 -27.65
N ARG A 2 -15.73 26.46 -26.78
CA ARG A 2 -15.51 26.38 -25.31
C ARG A 2 -15.32 24.92 -24.97
N TYR A 3 -14.10 24.52 -24.67
CA TYR A 3 -13.82 23.23 -24.07
C TYR A 3 -14.42 23.19 -22.67
N HIS A 4 -15.51 22.44 -22.49
CA HIS A 4 -16.00 22.08 -21.16
C HIS A 4 -14.91 21.22 -20.50
N TYR A 5 -14.08 21.82 -19.66
CA TYR A 5 -13.22 21.12 -18.73
C TYR A 5 -14.13 20.37 -17.74
N TRP A 6 -14.28 19.08 -17.97
CA TRP A 6 -14.89 18.20 -16.98
C TRP A 6 -13.97 18.17 -15.77
N LYS A 7 -14.44 18.68 -14.66
CA LYS A 7 -13.73 18.67 -13.37
C LYS A 7 -13.70 17.22 -12.88
N HIS A 8 -12.71 16.45 -13.29
CA HIS A 8 -12.54 15.07 -12.89
C HIS A 8 -11.79 15.03 -11.57
N ARG A 9 -12.52 15.18 -10.49
CA ARG A 9 -12.04 14.86 -9.16
C ARG A 9 -12.36 13.39 -8.89
N MET A 10 -11.33 12.58 -8.69
CA MET A 10 -11.48 11.18 -8.33
C MET A 10 -10.72 10.91 -7.06
N THR A 11 -11.38 10.32 -6.07
CA THR A 11 -10.76 9.85 -4.83
C THR A 11 -10.94 8.35 -4.72
N ILE A 12 -9.83 7.63 -4.49
CA ILE A 12 -9.86 6.20 -4.20
C ILE A 12 -9.39 5.98 -2.77
N HIS A 13 -10.12 5.14 -2.03
CA HIS A 13 -9.82 4.85 -0.64
C HIS A 13 -9.16 3.48 -0.49
N ALA A 14 -8.08 3.41 0.29
CA ALA A 14 -7.40 2.16 0.56
C ALA A 14 -8.26 1.24 1.43
N HIS A 15 -8.30 -0.04 1.07
CA HIS A 15 -8.94 -1.09 1.87
C HIS A 15 -8.06 -1.47 3.05
N SER A 16 -8.20 -0.73 4.16
CA SER A 16 -7.44 -0.99 5.39
C SER A 16 -7.62 -2.41 5.93
N ARG A 17 -8.82 -2.97 5.75
CA ARG A 17 -9.17 -4.30 6.28
C ARG A 17 -8.43 -5.45 5.57
N TYR A 18 -8.14 -5.31 4.28
CA TYR A 18 -7.56 -6.40 3.50
C TYR A 18 -6.11 -6.72 3.92
N LEU A 19 -5.31 -5.69 4.15
CA LEU A 19 -3.92 -5.87 4.57
C LEU A 19 -3.82 -6.45 5.97
N ILE A 20 -4.62 -5.93 6.92
CA ILE A 20 -4.62 -6.43 8.30
C ILE A 20 -5.08 -7.90 8.33
N VAL A 21 -6.11 -8.28 7.56
CA VAL A 21 -6.59 -9.66 7.51
C VAL A 21 -5.55 -10.59 6.90
N THR A 22 -4.88 -10.18 5.82
CA THR A 22 -3.83 -10.98 5.19
C THR A 22 -2.67 -11.23 6.14
N ASP A 23 -2.20 -10.19 6.83
CA ASP A 23 -1.11 -10.29 7.79
C ASP A 23 -1.51 -11.12 9.01
N ALA A 24 -2.76 -10.99 9.50
CA ALA A 24 -3.28 -11.81 10.58
C ALA A 24 -3.37 -13.29 10.20
N VAL A 25 -3.81 -13.60 8.96
CA VAL A 25 -3.86 -14.98 8.46
C VAL A 25 -2.44 -15.57 8.37
N VAL A 26 -1.47 -14.82 7.86
CA VAL A 26 -0.07 -15.25 7.80
C VAL A 26 0.47 -15.52 9.21
N LEU A 27 0.18 -14.63 10.18
CA LEU A 27 0.59 -14.82 11.57
C LEU A 27 0.00 -16.11 12.15
N VAL A 28 -1.32 -16.34 11.99
CA VAL A 28 -2.00 -17.55 12.47
C VAL A 28 -1.40 -18.81 11.83
N LEU A 29 -1.07 -18.77 10.52
CA LEU A 29 -0.44 -19.89 9.84
C LEU A 29 0.97 -20.18 10.39
N VAL A 30 1.79 -19.15 10.58
CA VAL A 30 3.14 -19.30 11.13
C VAL A 30 3.09 -19.86 12.55
N GLU A 31 2.25 -19.30 13.42
CA GLU A 31 2.08 -19.81 14.78
C GLU A 31 1.53 -21.24 14.78
N SER A 32 0.54 -21.54 13.92
CA SER A 32 0.00 -22.90 13.80
C SER A 32 1.05 -23.91 13.33
N LEU A 33 1.94 -23.52 12.42
CA LEU A 33 3.07 -24.37 12.02
C LEU A 33 4.06 -24.58 13.17
N LEU A 34 4.40 -23.52 13.91
CA LEU A 34 5.29 -23.62 15.07
C LEU A 34 4.71 -24.51 16.16
N PHE A 35 3.41 -24.39 16.46
CA PHE A 35 2.74 -25.19 17.49
C PHE A 35 2.31 -26.57 17.02
N GLY A 36 1.91 -26.72 15.74
CA GLY A 36 1.34 -27.95 15.19
C GLY A 36 2.38 -29.00 14.80
N VAL A 37 3.60 -28.58 14.45
CA VAL A 37 4.66 -29.52 14.09
C VAL A 37 5.35 -30.02 15.36
N SER A 38 4.86 -31.14 15.90
CA SER A 38 5.42 -31.78 17.10
C SER A 38 6.93 -32.03 17.04
N ARG A 39 7.47 -32.26 15.85
CA ARG A 39 8.93 -32.43 15.62
C ARG A 39 9.72 -31.15 15.89
N VAL A 40 9.19 -29.98 15.54
CA VAL A 40 9.86 -28.67 15.80
C VAL A 40 9.91 -28.42 17.30
N ARG A 41 8.84 -28.78 18.03
CA ARG A 41 8.79 -28.63 19.49
C ARG A 41 9.78 -29.52 20.23
N VAL A 42 10.08 -30.70 19.67
CA VAL A 42 11.07 -31.63 20.23
C VAL A 42 12.51 -31.18 19.96
N LEU A 43 12.74 -30.50 18.82
CA LEU A 43 14.08 -30.03 18.42
C LEU A 43 14.46 -28.70 19.06
N LEU A 44 13.50 -27.88 19.45
CA LEU A 44 13.73 -26.57 20.08
C LEU A 44 13.57 -26.69 21.59
N SER A 45 14.56 -26.14 22.35
CA SER A 45 14.36 -25.93 23.77
C SER A 45 13.10 -25.06 24.00
N PRO A 46 12.36 -25.23 25.12
CA PRO A 46 11.20 -24.41 25.43
C PRO A 46 11.52 -22.90 25.36
N LEU A 47 12.69 -22.49 25.80
CA LEU A 47 13.14 -21.11 25.74
C LEU A 47 13.29 -20.61 24.29
N ALA A 48 13.93 -21.38 23.42
CA ALA A 48 14.09 -21.02 22.01
C ALA A 48 12.76 -20.90 21.29
N PHE A 49 11.82 -21.80 21.58
CA PHE A 49 10.46 -21.75 21.02
C PHE A 49 9.74 -20.44 21.39
N TRP A 50 9.73 -20.07 22.68
CA TRP A 50 9.09 -18.82 23.11
C TRP A 50 9.79 -17.58 22.58
N LEU A 51 11.11 -17.59 22.43
CA LEU A 51 11.85 -16.48 21.82
C LEU A 51 11.47 -16.29 20.35
N ILE A 52 11.35 -17.38 19.58
CA ILE A 52 10.96 -17.30 18.15
C ILE A 52 9.52 -16.74 18.03
N SER A 53 8.58 -17.28 18.81
CA SER A 53 7.20 -16.76 18.80
C SER A 53 7.14 -15.29 19.19
N ALA A 54 7.88 -14.86 20.19
CA ALA A 54 7.96 -13.46 20.60
C ALA A 54 8.50 -12.56 19.46
N VAL A 55 9.55 -12.98 18.76
CA VAL A 55 10.12 -12.23 17.61
C VAL A 55 9.10 -12.11 16.48
N VAL A 56 8.38 -13.17 16.15
CA VAL A 56 7.32 -13.15 15.12
C VAL A 56 6.21 -12.19 15.49
N LEU A 57 5.72 -12.24 16.74
CA LEU A 57 4.68 -11.34 17.24
C LEU A 57 5.11 -9.88 17.22
N VAL A 58 6.33 -9.59 17.67
CA VAL A 58 6.90 -8.23 17.65
C VAL A 58 7.05 -7.74 16.21
N GLY A 59 7.56 -8.58 15.30
CA GLY A 59 7.67 -8.26 13.88
C GLY A 59 6.31 -7.89 13.28
N PHE A 60 5.29 -8.70 13.53
CA PHE A 60 3.93 -8.42 13.09
C PHE A 60 3.37 -7.11 13.66
N ALA A 61 3.56 -6.87 14.97
CA ALA A 61 3.11 -5.63 15.60
C ALA A 61 3.80 -4.40 14.99
N LEU A 62 5.08 -4.48 14.66
CA LEU A 62 5.83 -3.41 13.99
C LEU A 62 5.33 -3.17 12.56
N ASP A 63 5.01 -4.22 11.80
CA ASP A 63 4.46 -4.09 10.45
C ASP A 63 3.07 -3.43 10.47
N VAL A 64 2.20 -3.87 11.38
CA VAL A 64 0.88 -3.24 11.56
C VAL A 64 1.02 -1.77 11.97
N ALA A 65 1.92 -1.46 12.90
CA ALA A 65 2.18 -0.09 13.33
C ALA A 65 2.74 0.75 12.18
N ALA A 66 3.72 0.25 11.43
CA ALA A 66 4.28 0.95 10.28
C ALA A 66 3.22 1.24 9.21
N TRP A 67 2.37 0.25 8.91
CA TRP A 67 1.24 0.44 8.01
C TRP A 67 0.23 1.46 8.54
N TYR A 68 -0.09 1.40 9.86
CA TYR A 68 -1.01 2.34 10.48
C TYR A 68 -0.53 3.79 10.36
N TRP A 69 0.76 4.03 10.61
CA TRP A 69 1.33 5.39 10.60
C TRP A 69 1.74 5.89 9.22
N LYS A 70 2.24 5.02 8.34
CA LYS A 70 2.85 5.39 7.05
C LYS A 70 2.04 4.92 5.84
N GLY A 71 1.05 4.05 6.02
CA GLY A 71 0.26 3.49 4.93
C GLY A 71 -0.56 4.55 4.20
N ILE A 72 -0.74 4.34 2.89
CA ILE A 72 -1.62 5.17 2.07
C ILE A 72 -3.07 4.87 2.47
N ARG A 73 -3.84 5.91 2.75
CA ARG A 73 -5.26 5.84 3.11
C ARG A 73 -6.18 6.17 1.97
N ALA A 74 -5.79 7.17 1.19
CA ALA A 74 -6.52 7.57 0.00
C ALA A 74 -5.58 8.18 -1.02
N VAL A 75 -5.98 8.15 -2.28
CA VAL A 75 -5.33 8.85 -3.37
C VAL A 75 -6.40 9.63 -4.10
N GLU A 76 -6.15 10.89 -4.30
CA GLU A 76 -7.03 11.81 -5.00
C GLU A 76 -6.32 12.33 -6.24
N VAL A 77 -7.04 12.35 -7.35
CA VAL A 77 -6.60 13.02 -8.58
C VAL A 77 -7.62 14.10 -8.87
N ASP A 78 -7.18 15.35 -8.87
CA ASP A 78 -7.98 16.51 -9.25
C ASP A 78 -7.24 17.26 -10.35
N ASN A 79 -7.80 17.21 -11.57
CA ASN A 79 -7.24 17.82 -12.79
C ASN A 79 -5.72 17.50 -12.96
N ASP A 80 -4.87 18.41 -12.50
CA ASP A 80 -3.41 18.34 -12.67
C ASP A 80 -2.66 18.09 -11.34
N VAL A 81 -3.35 17.66 -10.28
CA VAL A 81 -2.73 17.40 -8.98
C VAL A 81 -3.08 15.99 -8.51
N LEU A 82 -2.07 15.22 -8.17
CA LEU A 82 -2.23 13.94 -7.49
C LEU A 82 -1.90 14.13 -6.02
N THR A 83 -2.86 13.85 -5.14
CA THR A 83 -2.69 13.96 -3.69
C THR A 83 -2.76 12.59 -3.05
N VAL A 84 -1.75 12.26 -2.26
CA VAL A 84 -1.67 11.01 -1.50
C VAL A 84 -1.86 11.30 -0.03
N TYR A 85 -2.84 10.66 0.57
CA TYR A 85 -3.16 10.79 1.99
C TYR A 85 -2.59 9.60 2.77
N ARG A 86 -1.87 9.89 3.86
CA ARG A 86 -1.18 8.87 4.65
C ARG A 86 -1.51 8.96 6.13
N GLY A 87 -1.41 7.79 6.78
CA GLY A 87 -1.54 7.67 8.23
C GLY A 87 -2.91 8.04 8.77
N PRO A 88 -3.09 7.99 10.09
CA PRO A 88 -4.37 8.28 10.75
C PRO A 88 -4.77 9.76 10.67
N SER A 89 -3.80 10.66 10.62
CA SER A 89 -4.02 12.10 10.48
C SER A 89 -4.32 12.56 9.06
N LEU A 90 -4.37 11.62 8.08
CA LEU A 90 -4.59 11.91 6.66
C LEU A 90 -3.64 12.99 6.13
N SER A 91 -2.35 12.90 6.53
CA SER A 91 -1.35 13.83 6.03
C SER A 91 -1.32 13.80 4.50
N ALA A 92 -1.59 14.97 3.89
CA ALA A 92 -1.70 15.11 2.44
C ALA A 92 -0.34 15.44 1.83
N GLN A 93 0.02 14.71 0.79
CA GLN A 93 1.18 15.01 -0.03
C GLN A 93 0.74 15.23 -1.48
N ALA A 94 0.79 16.46 -1.93
CA ALA A 94 0.40 16.85 -3.27
C ALA A 94 1.57 16.76 -4.25
N PHE A 95 1.28 16.25 -5.45
CA PHE A 95 2.18 16.16 -6.59
C PHE A 95 1.53 16.83 -7.79
N PRO A 96 1.79 18.13 -8.02
CA PRO A 96 1.35 18.79 -9.25
C PRO A 96 1.92 18.07 -10.47
N ARG A 97 1.13 17.90 -11.52
CA ARG A 97 1.56 17.23 -12.76
C ARG A 97 2.83 17.86 -13.33
N SER A 98 2.94 19.17 -13.30
CA SER A 98 4.13 19.92 -13.74
C SER A 98 5.40 19.59 -12.95
N SER A 99 5.26 19.11 -11.71
CA SER A 99 6.39 18.71 -10.87
C SER A 99 6.79 17.24 -11.04
N ILE A 100 6.00 16.42 -11.72
CA ILE A 100 6.27 15.00 -11.91
C ILE A 100 7.28 14.84 -13.06
N VAL A 101 8.52 14.47 -12.71
CA VAL A 101 9.59 14.22 -13.67
C VAL A 101 9.51 12.82 -14.27
N ARG A 102 9.00 11.87 -13.50
CA ARG A 102 8.87 10.48 -13.95
C ARG A 102 7.63 9.86 -13.36
N LEU A 103 6.78 9.38 -14.25
CA LEU A 103 5.64 8.54 -13.93
C LEU A 103 5.84 7.20 -14.65
N LYS A 104 5.65 6.09 -13.98
CA LYS A 104 5.75 4.76 -14.58
C LYS A 104 4.70 3.83 -13.99
N VAL A 105 3.86 3.29 -14.86
CA VAL A 105 2.97 2.18 -14.52
C VAL A 105 3.70 0.86 -14.78
N THR A 106 3.81 0.03 -13.76
CA THR A 106 4.47 -1.28 -13.86
C THR A 106 3.43 -2.36 -13.57
N ARG A 107 3.36 -3.38 -14.43
CA ARG A 107 2.50 -4.54 -14.24
C ARG A 107 3.35 -5.70 -13.74
N PHE A 108 2.92 -6.31 -12.63
CA PHE A 108 3.50 -7.54 -12.09
C PHE A 108 2.44 -8.65 -12.14
N PRO A 109 2.82 -9.92 -12.10
CA PRO A 109 1.86 -10.99 -11.87
C PRO A 109 1.03 -10.70 -10.60
N GLY A 110 -0.29 -10.51 -10.78
CA GLY A 110 -1.23 -10.27 -9.69
C GLY A 110 -1.36 -8.85 -9.16
N ALA A 111 -0.56 -7.86 -9.62
CA ALA A 111 -0.72 -6.48 -9.16
C ALA A 111 -0.16 -5.44 -10.14
N ARG A 112 -0.81 -4.29 -10.20
CA ARG A 112 -0.32 -3.10 -10.91
C ARG A 112 0.23 -2.09 -9.90
N ARG A 113 1.23 -1.32 -10.32
CA ARG A 113 1.91 -0.36 -9.47
C ARG A 113 2.22 0.92 -10.24
N VAL A 114 1.86 2.05 -9.65
CA VAL A 114 2.26 3.38 -10.12
C VAL A 114 3.46 3.84 -9.31
N ARG A 115 4.52 4.23 -9.99
CA ARG A 115 5.70 4.88 -9.39
C ARG A 115 5.80 6.29 -9.94
N LEU A 116 5.89 7.25 -9.07
CA LEU A 116 6.11 8.64 -9.46
C LEU A 116 7.33 9.22 -8.75
N ARG A 117 8.00 10.14 -9.43
CA ARG A 117 9.11 10.93 -8.92
C ARG A 117 8.88 12.39 -9.27
N ALA A 118 8.86 13.23 -8.26
CA ALA A 118 8.77 14.67 -8.43
C ALA A 118 10.16 15.32 -8.62
N SER A 119 10.18 16.51 -9.18
CA SER A 119 11.40 17.35 -9.34
C SER A 119 12.08 17.65 -8.00
N SER A 120 11.32 17.72 -6.91
CA SER A 120 11.84 17.85 -5.55
C SER A 120 12.59 16.60 -5.03
N GLY A 121 12.74 15.56 -5.84
CA GLY A 121 13.32 14.28 -5.44
C GLY A 121 12.38 13.35 -4.69
N ARG A 122 11.19 13.80 -4.31
CA ARG A 122 10.17 12.96 -3.65
C ARG A 122 9.73 11.83 -4.56
N ARG A 123 9.58 10.66 -3.96
CA ARG A 123 9.15 9.44 -4.67
C ARG A 123 7.91 8.87 -4.00
N GLU A 124 6.99 8.40 -4.82
CA GLU A 124 5.78 7.75 -4.34
C GLU A 124 5.54 6.43 -5.06
N ARG A 125 4.91 5.49 -4.36
CA ARG A 125 4.57 4.17 -4.88
C ARG A 125 3.17 3.80 -4.45
N ILE A 126 2.28 3.70 -5.42
CA ILE A 126 0.87 3.34 -5.22
C ILE A 126 0.65 1.96 -5.81
N THR A 127 0.22 1.00 -5.01
CA THR A 127 0.05 -0.41 -5.41
C THR A 127 -1.43 -0.77 -5.41
N GLU A 128 -1.88 -1.45 -6.44
CA GLU A 128 -3.28 -1.88 -6.65
C GLU A 128 -3.86 -2.65 -5.46
N GLN A 129 -3.04 -3.49 -4.81
CA GLN A 129 -3.47 -4.33 -3.69
C GLN A 129 -4.06 -3.55 -2.50
N ALA A 130 -3.74 -2.25 -2.38
CA ALA A 130 -4.26 -1.40 -1.33
C ALA A 130 -5.68 -0.85 -1.63
N PHE A 131 -6.18 -1.01 -2.85
CA PHE A 131 -7.41 -0.36 -3.32
C PHE A 131 -8.37 -1.33 -3.99
N PRO A 132 -9.68 -0.99 -4.09
CA PRO A 132 -10.63 -1.72 -4.93
C PRO A 132 -10.13 -1.76 -6.37
N ARG A 133 -10.18 -2.94 -6.99
CA ARG A 133 -9.61 -3.16 -8.32
C ARG A 133 -10.22 -2.26 -9.40
N ASP A 134 -11.54 -2.05 -9.32
CA ASP A 134 -12.27 -1.23 -10.29
C ASP A 134 -11.91 0.25 -10.16
N GLU A 135 -11.84 0.75 -8.91
CA GLU A 135 -11.44 2.13 -8.63
C GLU A 135 -9.98 2.36 -9.05
N PHE A 136 -9.09 1.41 -8.76
CA PHE A 136 -7.69 1.49 -9.17
C PHE A 136 -7.53 1.46 -10.69
N THR A 137 -8.38 0.72 -11.40
CA THR A 137 -8.37 0.69 -12.88
C THR A 137 -8.77 2.05 -13.45
N ARG A 138 -9.81 2.70 -12.90
CA ARG A 138 -10.20 4.06 -13.29
C ARG A 138 -9.10 5.08 -12.97
N PHE A 139 -8.49 4.98 -11.80
CA PHE A 139 -7.35 5.80 -11.43
C PHE A 139 -6.19 5.67 -12.42
N LEU A 140 -5.84 4.44 -12.83
CA LEU A 140 -4.79 4.20 -13.82
C LEU A 140 -5.11 4.85 -15.16
N SER A 141 -6.35 4.80 -15.64
CA SER A 141 -6.72 5.41 -16.91
C SER A 141 -6.49 6.92 -16.94
N ILE A 142 -6.66 7.59 -15.79
CA ILE A 142 -6.38 9.04 -15.66
C ILE A 142 -4.85 9.27 -15.63
N VAL A 143 -4.13 8.47 -14.85
CA VAL A 143 -2.68 8.62 -14.66
C VAL A 143 -1.90 8.28 -15.94
N GLU A 144 -2.35 7.31 -16.73
CA GLU A 144 -1.75 6.96 -18.03
C GLU A 144 -1.88 8.10 -19.06
N LEU A 145 -2.91 8.95 -18.94
CA LEU A 145 -3.01 10.17 -19.75
C LEU A 145 -1.94 11.21 -19.40
N TRP A 146 -1.36 11.14 -18.21
CA TRP A 146 -0.27 12.02 -17.79
C TRP A 146 1.11 11.53 -18.28
N GLU A 147 1.25 10.25 -18.62
CA GLU A 147 2.50 9.67 -19.14
C GLU A 147 2.76 10.05 -20.62
N ARG A 148 1.71 10.50 -21.34
CA ARG A 148 1.77 10.96 -22.73
C ARG A 148 2.11 12.45 -22.81
#